data_a33fa6e8733e0b2c21de765f91954325
#
_entry.id   a33fa6e8733e0b2c21de765f91954325
#
_cell.length_a   1.000
_cell.length_b   1.000
_cell.length_c   1.000
_cell.angle_alpha   90.00
_cell.angle_beta   90.00
_cell.angle_gamma   90.00
#
_symmetry.space_group_name_H-M   'P 1'
#
loop_
_entity.id
_entity.type
_entity.pdbx_description
1 polymer ?
#
loop_
_entity_poly.entity_id
_entity_poly.type
_entity_poly.pdbx_seq_one_letter_code
_entity_poly.pdbx_strand_id
1 'polypeptide(L)'
;MIQSLDRAMTILSILEQKNTASVTEIAEELGVNKSTVSRLMETLKKHDMVQADPATKKYGLGFKILYLGEGVKRNINIITIARPFLTKLYDELDESVHLCAFNNDAAYVVDQVQSNKVYNLSATVGMPEPLHSSSVGKCILAFRAPFAAVRLLKDYPLTAYTPKTITDMDILIEQLAIIRSQGYAVDDQAAA
;
A
#
# COMPACT_ATOMS: atom_id res chain seq x y z
N MET A 1 23.87 -1.48 1.12
CA MET A 1 22.64 -2.29 1.22
C MET A 1 23.04 -3.76 1.34
N ILE A 2 22.37 -4.54 2.20
CA ILE A 2 22.65 -5.97 2.38
C ILE A 2 21.83 -6.74 1.35
N GLN A 3 22.46 -7.18 0.28
CA GLN A 3 21.81 -7.76 -0.91
C GLN A 3 20.91 -8.99 -0.59
N SER A 4 21.30 -9.84 0.36
CA SER A 4 20.48 -10.99 0.76
C SER A 4 19.19 -10.59 1.46
N LEU A 5 19.24 -9.55 2.29
CA LEU A 5 18.06 -9.02 2.97
C LEU A 5 17.10 -8.34 1.96
N ASP A 6 17.65 -7.54 1.08
CA ASP A 6 16.89 -6.88 0.01
C ASP A 6 16.13 -7.91 -0.85
N ARG A 7 16.84 -8.96 -1.31
CA ARG A 7 16.21 -10.06 -2.06
C ARG A 7 15.12 -10.78 -1.27
N ALA A 8 15.34 -10.99 0.02
CA ALA A 8 14.34 -11.64 0.88
C ALA A 8 13.06 -10.79 0.98
N MET A 9 13.19 -9.47 1.13
CA MET A 9 12.03 -8.55 1.12
C MET A 9 11.32 -8.55 -0.24
N THR A 10 12.06 -8.52 -1.34
CA THR A 10 11.49 -8.60 -2.69
C THR A 10 10.72 -9.92 -2.90
N ILE A 11 11.20 -11.04 -2.38
CA ILE A 11 10.48 -12.32 -2.43
C ILE A 11 9.11 -12.21 -1.74
N LEU A 12 9.05 -11.58 -0.56
CA LEU A 12 7.76 -11.41 0.14
C LEU A 12 6.78 -10.56 -0.68
N SER A 13 7.26 -9.51 -1.35
CA SER A 13 6.43 -8.69 -2.24
C SER A 13 5.94 -9.48 -3.48
N ILE A 14 6.80 -10.32 -4.08
CA ILE A 14 6.40 -11.20 -5.20
C ILE A 14 5.30 -12.17 -4.75
N LEU A 15 5.44 -12.77 -3.56
CA LEU A 15 4.45 -13.70 -3.03
C LEU A 15 3.12 -13.02 -2.65
N GLU A 16 3.17 -11.77 -2.21
CA GLU A 16 1.98 -10.95 -1.97
C GLU A 16 1.20 -10.72 -3.27
N GLN A 17 1.88 -10.28 -4.33
CA GLN A 17 1.26 -9.97 -5.62
C GLN A 17 0.71 -11.21 -6.35
N LYS A 18 1.44 -12.33 -6.29
CA LYS A 18 1.08 -13.57 -7.03
C LYS A 18 0.26 -14.57 -6.21
N ASN A 19 0.05 -14.30 -4.93
CA ASN A 19 -0.50 -15.23 -3.92
C ASN A 19 0.39 -16.48 -3.71
N THR A 20 0.89 -17.10 -4.78
CA THR A 20 1.83 -18.22 -4.70
C THR A 20 2.82 -18.20 -5.86
N ALA A 21 4.07 -18.63 -5.60
CA ALA A 21 5.08 -18.78 -6.64
C ALA A 21 6.03 -19.96 -6.35
N SER A 22 6.58 -20.57 -7.40
CA SER A 22 7.63 -21.58 -7.31
C SER A 22 9.02 -20.92 -7.20
N VAL A 23 10.01 -21.67 -6.74
CA VAL A 23 11.42 -21.21 -6.71
C VAL A 23 11.91 -20.76 -8.09
N THR A 24 11.42 -21.40 -9.16
CA THR A 24 11.78 -21.06 -10.53
C THR A 24 11.22 -19.68 -10.93
N GLU A 25 9.92 -19.47 -10.71
CA GLU A 25 9.27 -18.19 -11.02
C GLU A 25 9.92 -17.02 -10.25
N ILE A 26 10.23 -17.23 -8.96
CA ILE A 26 10.91 -16.22 -8.14
C ILE A 26 12.34 -15.96 -8.63
N ALA A 27 13.07 -17.01 -9.05
CA ALA A 27 14.44 -16.87 -9.55
C ALA A 27 14.51 -16.07 -10.86
N GLU A 28 13.57 -16.29 -11.76
CA GLU A 28 13.43 -15.57 -13.02
C GLU A 28 13.14 -14.09 -12.75
N GLU A 29 12.22 -13.79 -11.86
CA GLU A 29 11.81 -12.42 -11.54
C GLU A 29 12.93 -11.62 -10.83
N LEU A 30 13.68 -12.28 -9.94
CA LEU A 30 14.83 -11.68 -9.26
C LEU A 30 16.10 -11.62 -10.12
N GLY A 31 16.15 -12.30 -11.27
CA GLY A 31 17.36 -12.41 -12.10
C GLY A 31 18.51 -13.12 -11.40
N VAL A 32 18.22 -14.16 -10.59
CA VAL A 32 19.23 -14.90 -9.81
C VAL A 32 19.11 -16.41 -9.99
N ASN A 33 20.14 -17.16 -9.57
CA ASN A 33 20.12 -18.62 -9.61
C ASN A 33 19.10 -19.22 -8.64
N LYS A 34 18.45 -20.33 -9.03
CA LYS A 34 17.50 -21.09 -8.18
C LYS A 34 18.10 -21.48 -6.82
N SER A 35 19.38 -21.81 -6.76
CA SER A 35 20.08 -22.16 -5.51
C SER A 35 20.12 -20.99 -4.52
N THR A 36 20.25 -19.76 -5.02
CA THR A 36 20.17 -18.55 -4.19
C THR A 36 18.76 -18.37 -3.62
N VAL A 37 17.74 -18.50 -4.44
CA VAL A 37 16.35 -18.42 -4.00
C VAL A 37 16.04 -19.52 -2.99
N SER A 38 16.43 -20.78 -3.26
CA SER A 38 16.19 -21.88 -2.32
C SER A 38 16.73 -21.60 -0.92
N ARG A 39 17.96 -21.07 -0.81
CA ARG A 39 18.57 -20.71 0.48
C ARG A 39 17.81 -19.57 1.19
N LEU A 40 17.34 -18.57 0.44
CA LEU A 40 16.50 -17.49 0.99
C LEU A 40 15.16 -18.04 1.47
N MET A 41 14.52 -18.91 0.68
CA MET A 41 13.25 -19.55 1.04
C MET A 41 13.36 -20.44 2.27
N GLU A 42 14.45 -21.20 2.42
CA GLU A 42 14.72 -21.97 3.64
C GLU A 42 14.79 -21.06 4.87
N THR A 43 15.48 -19.93 4.74
CA THR A 43 15.58 -18.95 5.84
C THR A 43 14.23 -18.34 6.16
N LEU A 44 13.47 -17.88 5.16
CA LEU A 44 12.15 -17.32 5.34
C LEU A 44 11.17 -18.33 5.94
N LYS A 45 11.24 -19.60 5.51
CA LYS A 45 10.45 -20.72 6.05
C LYS A 45 10.79 -21.00 7.51
N LYS A 46 12.08 -21.00 7.87
CA LYS A 46 12.52 -21.18 9.26
C LYS A 46 11.94 -20.14 10.22
N HIS A 47 11.65 -18.95 9.71
CA HIS A 47 11.02 -17.86 10.46
C HIS A 47 9.51 -17.74 10.25
N ASP A 48 8.87 -18.73 9.63
CA ASP A 48 7.42 -18.78 9.33
C ASP A 48 6.91 -17.58 8.48
N MET A 49 7.85 -16.91 7.77
CA MET A 49 7.54 -15.80 6.87
C MET A 49 6.93 -16.28 5.54
N VAL A 50 7.23 -17.51 5.15
CA VAL A 50 6.65 -18.19 3.98
C VAL A 50 6.25 -19.61 4.35
N GLN A 51 5.27 -20.16 3.64
CA GLN A 51 4.83 -21.54 3.75
C GLN A 51 4.86 -22.20 2.37
N ALA A 52 5.18 -23.50 2.33
CA ALA A 52 5.17 -24.31 1.12
C ALA A 52 3.89 -25.14 1.06
N ASP A 53 3.24 -25.17 -0.08
CA ASP A 53 2.17 -26.11 -0.38
C ASP A 53 2.78 -27.46 -0.80
N PRO A 54 2.53 -28.54 -0.06
CA PRO A 54 3.09 -29.86 -0.37
C PRO A 54 2.64 -30.43 -1.73
N ALA A 55 1.43 -30.08 -2.18
CA ALA A 55 0.85 -30.61 -3.41
C ALA A 55 1.41 -29.91 -4.65
N THR A 56 1.47 -28.58 -4.63
CA THR A 56 1.92 -27.76 -5.77
C THR A 56 3.41 -27.43 -5.73
N LYS A 57 4.06 -27.62 -4.58
CA LYS A 57 5.44 -27.18 -4.29
C LYS A 57 5.66 -25.69 -4.50
N LYS A 58 4.60 -24.91 -4.56
CA LYS A 58 4.64 -23.45 -4.56
C LYS A 58 4.70 -22.90 -3.14
N TYR A 59 5.18 -21.68 -3.02
CA TYR A 59 5.27 -20.96 -1.75
C TYR A 59 4.28 -19.81 -1.75
N GLY A 60 3.70 -19.53 -0.58
CA GLY A 60 2.92 -18.33 -0.27
C GLY A 60 3.44 -17.67 1.00
N LEU A 61 2.85 -16.52 1.35
CA LEU A 61 3.14 -15.86 2.62
C LEU A 61 2.77 -16.74 3.81
N GLY A 62 3.61 -16.73 4.85
CA GLY A 62 3.40 -17.47 6.09
C GLY A 62 2.60 -16.65 7.12
N PHE A 63 2.00 -17.35 8.09
CA PHE A 63 1.19 -16.71 9.15
C PHE A 63 1.95 -15.74 10.04
N LYS A 64 3.28 -15.78 10.05
CA LYS A 64 4.10 -14.80 10.77
C LYS A 64 3.89 -13.38 10.24
N ILE A 65 3.64 -13.23 8.94
CA ILE A 65 3.34 -11.93 8.32
C ILE A 65 2.05 -11.34 8.93
N LEU A 66 0.98 -12.15 9.07
CA LEU A 66 -0.26 -11.73 9.70
C LEU A 66 -0.03 -11.30 11.16
N TYR A 67 0.72 -12.10 11.93
CA TYR A 67 1.05 -11.76 13.32
C TYR A 67 1.80 -10.42 13.44
N LEU A 68 2.76 -10.16 12.55
CA LEU A 68 3.49 -8.89 12.52
C LEU A 68 2.58 -7.72 12.14
N GLY A 69 1.70 -7.92 11.15
CA GLY A 69 0.69 -6.93 10.75
C GLY A 69 -0.27 -6.56 11.90
N GLU A 70 -0.77 -7.55 12.64
CA GLU A 70 -1.60 -7.30 13.82
C GLU A 70 -0.82 -6.56 14.93
N GLY A 71 0.49 -6.78 15.05
CA GLY A 71 1.37 -6.01 15.92
C GLY A 71 1.42 -4.52 15.54
N VAL A 72 1.46 -4.21 14.26
CA VAL A 72 1.38 -2.84 13.74
C VAL A 72 0.02 -2.23 14.08
N LYS A 73 -1.09 -2.91 13.77
CA LYS A 73 -2.46 -2.43 14.00
C LYS A 73 -2.72 -2.07 15.47
N ARG A 74 -2.24 -2.88 16.42
CA ARG A 74 -2.39 -2.60 17.87
C ARG A 74 -1.77 -1.28 18.31
N ASN A 75 -0.77 -0.78 17.59
CA ASN A 75 -0.09 0.48 17.89
C ASN A 75 -0.71 1.70 17.18
N ILE A 76 -1.74 1.51 16.36
CA ILE A 76 -2.41 2.58 15.62
C ILE A 76 -3.76 2.87 16.27
N ASN A 77 -3.76 3.70 17.32
CA ASN A 77 -4.97 4.06 18.08
C ASN A 77 -6.09 4.63 17.19
N ILE A 78 -5.76 5.31 16.10
CA ILE A 78 -6.75 5.92 15.19
C ILE A 78 -7.68 4.87 14.58
N ILE A 79 -7.24 3.63 14.35
CA ILE A 79 -8.09 2.55 13.81
C ILE A 79 -9.26 2.30 14.76
N THR A 80 -8.98 2.09 16.04
CA THR A 80 -10.01 1.82 17.06
C THR A 80 -10.98 3.00 17.21
N ILE A 81 -10.46 4.22 17.20
CA ILE A 81 -11.25 5.44 17.33
C ILE A 81 -12.12 5.69 16.09
N ALA A 82 -11.59 5.49 14.90
CA ALA A 82 -12.29 5.78 13.65
C ALA A 82 -13.32 4.71 13.26
N ARG A 83 -13.13 3.45 13.65
CA ARG A 83 -13.97 2.32 13.23
C ARG A 83 -15.48 2.55 13.35
N PRO A 84 -16.04 3.11 14.44
CA PRO A 84 -17.47 3.39 14.53
C PRO A 84 -17.95 4.40 13.48
N PHE A 85 -17.11 5.40 13.16
CA PHE A 85 -17.43 6.42 12.16
C PHE A 85 -17.39 5.86 10.73
N LEU A 86 -16.42 4.98 10.44
CA LEU A 86 -16.34 4.29 9.14
C LEU A 86 -17.59 3.41 8.92
N THR A 87 -18.00 2.66 9.94
CA THR A 87 -19.19 1.81 9.88
C THR A 87 -20.45 2.65 9.65
N LYS A 88 -20.61 3.74 10.42
CA LYS A 88 -21.75 4.65 10.25
C LYS A 88 -21.80 5.23 8.84
N LEU A 89 -20.66 5.66 8.32
CA LEU A 89 -20.59 6.23 6.97
C LEU A 89 -20.93 5.19 5.89
N TYR A 90 -20.47 3.95 6.06
CA TYR A 90 -20.85 2.82 5.21
C TYR A 90 -22.36 2.55 5.27
N ASP A 91 -22.95 2.52 6.47
CA ASP A 91 -24.39 2.27 6.65
C ASP A 91 -25.26 3.36 6.00
N GLU A 92 -24.77 4.62 5.96
CA GLU A 92 -25.47 5.74 5.35
C GLU A 92 -25.32 5.78 3.81
N LEU A 93 -24.17 5.41 3.27
CA LEU A 93 -23.85 5.58 1.85
C LEU A 93 -23.90 4.28 1.05
N ASP A 94 -23.80 3.12 1.71
CA ASP A 94 -23.64 1.79 1.09
C ASP A 94 -22.43 1.74 0.13
N GLU A 95 -21.35 2.50 0.43
CA GLU A 95 -20.12 2.54 -0.34
C GLU A 95 -18.92 2.14 0.52
N SER A 96 -17.85 1.61 -0.10
CA SER A 96 -16.63 1.29 0.62
C SER A 96 -16.01 2.54 1.23
N VAL A 97 -15.60 2.43 2.50
CA VAL A 97 -14.98 3.51 3.27
C VAL A 97 -13.61 3.05 3.73
N HIS A 98 -12.59 3.84 3.44
CA HIS A 98 -11.21 3.54 3.80
C HIS A 98 -10.67 4.56 4.79
N LEU A 99 -9.91 4.08 5.78
CA LEU A 99 -9.09 4.92 6.64
C LEU A 99 -7.64 4.84 6.16
N CYS A 100 -7.06 6.00 5.89
CA CYS A 100 -5.66 6.07 5.52
C CYS A 100 -4.87 6.87 6.56
N ALA A 101 -3.64 6.45 6.80
CA ALA A 101 -2.71 7.12 7.69
C ALA A 101 -1.41 7.44 6.96
N PHE A 102 -0.79 8.55 7.33
CA PHE A 102 0.51 8.95 6.81
C PHE A 102 1.63 8.50 7.73
N ASN A 103 2.61 7.81 7.18
CA ASN A 103 3.79 7.35 7.90
C ASN A 103 5.01 7.28 6.98
N ASN A 104 6.16 7.77 7.44
CA ASN A 104 7.44 7.70 6.72
C ASN A 104 7.35 8.12 5.25
N ASP A 105 6.79 9.30 4.99
CA ASP A 105 6.67 9.92 3.66
C ASP A 105 5.75 9.17 2.67
N ALA A 106 4.89 8.28 3.15
CA ALA A 106 3.86 7.61 2.38
C ALA A 106 2.51 7.57 3.10
N ALA A 107 1.42 7.52 2.35
CA ALA A 107 0.09 7.25 2.85
C ALA A 107 -0.22 5.75 2.69
N TYR A 108 -0.91 5.16 3.65
CA TYR A 108 -1.27 3.74 3.65
C TYR A 108 -2.73 3.56 4.06
N VAL A 109 -3.41 2.63 3.43
CA VAL A 109 -4.72 2.14 3.92
C VAL A 109 -4.47 1.36 5.20
N VAL A 110 -5.06 1.80 6.32
CA VAL A 110 -4.86 1.17 7.63
C VAL A 110 -6.09 0.44 8.15
N ASP A 111 -7.29 0.80 7.66
CA ASP A 111 -8.55 0.11 7.94
C ASP A 111 -9.57 0.38 6.84
N GLN A 112 -10.59 -0.49 6.72
CA GLN A 112 -11.66 -0.33 5.74
C GLN A 112 -12.97 -0.97 6.21
N VAL A 113 -14.09 -0.43 5.71
CA VAL A 113 -15.38 -1.10 5.65
C VAL A 113 -15.73 -1.27 4.17
N GLN A 114 -15.81 -2.52 3.72
CA GLN A 114 -15.96 -2.84 2.31
C GLN A 114 -17.42 -3.04 1.94
N SER A 115 -17.86 -2.44 0.82
CA SER A 115 -19.16 -2.69 0.22
C SER A 115 -19.19 -4.04 -0.49
N ASN A 116 -20.34 -4.69 -0.50
CA ASN A 116 -20.59 -5.93 -1.22
C ASN A 116 -21.06 -5.71 -2.67
N LYS A 117 -21.03 -4.48 -3.17
CA LYS A 117 -21.42 -4.15 -4.54
C LYS A 117 -20.47 -4.79 -5.56
N VAL A 118 -21.01 -5.15 -6.72
CA VAL A 118 -20.27 -5.79 -7.83
C VAL A 118 -19.14 -4.88 -8.33
N TYR A 119 -19.39 -3.56 -8.37
CA TYR A 119 -18.38 -2.53 -8.69
C TYR A 119 -17.95 -1.86 -7.39
N ASN A 120 -16.82 -2.25 -6.89
CA ASN A 120 -16.28 -1.77 -5.63
C ASN A 120 -14.82 -1.38 -5.82
N LEU A 121 -14.46 -0.17 -5.40
CA LEU A 121 -13.06 0.20 -5.26
C LEU A 121 -12.46 -0.61 -4.11
N SER A 122 -11.67 -1.62 -4.44
CA SER A 122 -10.99 -2.42 -3.44
C SER A 122 -9.63 -1.81 -3.13
N ALA A 123 -9.48 -1.30 -1.92
CA ALA A 123 -8.17 -1.01 -1.37
C ALA A 123 -7.79 -2.11 -0.39
N THR A 124 -6.54 -2.49 -0.35
CA THR A 124 -6.05 -3.51 0.57
C THR A 124 -5.38 -2.84 1.76
N VAL A 125 -5.70 -3.26 2.98
CA VAL A 125 -5.02 -2.76 4.19
C VAL A 125 -3.53 -3.04 4.08
N GLY A 126 -2.71 -2.00 4.30
CA GLY A 126 -1.27 -2.01 4.09
C GLY A 126 -0.83 -1.49 2.72
N MET A 127 -1.75 -1.29 1.78
CA MET A 127 -1.44 -0.76 0.45
C MET A 127 -1.02 0.71 0.53
N PRO A 128 0.08 1.11 -0.13
CA PRO A 128 0.47 2.51 -0.24
C PRO A 128 -0.43 3.25 -1.24
N GLU A 129 -0.75 4.49 -0.90
CA GLU A 129 -1.50 5.41 -1.75
C GLU A 129 -0.55 6.44 -2.37
N PRO A 130 -0.57 6.64 -3.70
CA PRO A 130 0.25 7.65 -4.34
C PRO A 130 -0.10 9.06 -3.85
N LEU A 131 0.90 9.83 -3.38
CA LEU A 131 0.64 11.13 -2.76
C LEU A 131 0.12 12.19 -3.75
N HIS A 132 0.56 12.16 -5.00
CA HIS A 132 0.25 13.19 -5.98
C HIS A 132 -1.00 12.91 -6.82
N SER A 133 -1.40 11.66 -6.96
CA SER A 133 -2.50 11.26 -7.85
C SER A 133 -3.77 10.86 -7.09
N SER A 134 -3.67 10.07 -6.00
CA SER A 134 -4.86 9.67 -5.25
C SER A 134 -5.52 10.83 -4.48
N SER A 135 -6.83 10.78 -4.30
CA SER A 135 -7.58 11.74 -3.48
C SER A 135 -7.04 11.79 -2.05
N VAL A 136 -6.74 10.64 -1.48
CA VAL A 136 -6.14 10.50 -0.14
C VAL A 136 -4.78 11.18 -0.06
N GLY A 137 -3.89 10.90 -0.98
CA GLY A 137 -2.56 11.50 -1.03
C GLY A 137 -2.62 13.01 -1.15
N LYS A 138 -3.45 13.52 -2.07
CA LYS A 138 -3.67 14.96 -2.26
C LYS A 138 -4.27 15.62 -1.01
N CYS A 139 -5.23 14.99 -0.32
CA CYS A 139 -5.74 15.49 0.96
C CYS A 139 -4.63 15.57 2.00
N ILE A 140 -3.87 14.52 2.19
CA ILE A 140 -2.77 14.49 3.15
C ILE A 140 -1.77 15.63 2.88
N LEU A 141 -1.37 15.82 1.62
CA LEU A 141 -0.46 16.91 1.23
C LEU A 141 -1.08 18.28 1.48
N ALA A 142 -2.35 18.49 1.11
CA ALA A 142 -3.05 19.75 1.26
C ALA A 142 -3.16 20.23 2.70
N PHE A 143 -3.35 19.31 3.66
CA PHE A 143 -3.50 19.66 5.08
C PHE A 143 -2.19 19.62 5.89
N ARG A 144 -1.07 19.30 5.27
CA ARG A 144 0.24 19.50 5.90
C ARG A 144 0.66 20.98 5.87
N ALA A 145 1.63 21.34 6.73
CA ALA A 145 2.26 22.64 6.61
C ALA A 145 2.88 22.79 5.20
N PRO A 146 2.70 23.93 4.51
CA PRO A 146 3.16 24.08 3.12
C PRO A 146 4.63 23.69 2.92
N PHE A 147 5.51 24.08 3.84
CA PHE A 147 6.92 23.70 3.81
C PHE A 147 7.13 22.18 3.86
N ALA A 148 6.34 21.47 4.66
CA ALA A 148 6.45 20.01 4.79
C ALA A 148 5.93 19.27 3.53
N ALA A 149 4.88 19.78 2.88
CA ALA A 149 4.39 19.25 1.62
C ALA A 149 5.41 19.44 0.48
N VAL A 150 5.97 20.65 0.34
CA VAL A 150 7.00 20.95 -0.67
C VAL A 150 8.25 20.09 -0.45
N ARG A 151 8.68 19.92 0.82
CA ARG A 151 9.83 19.08 1.14
C ARG A 151 9.62 17.61 0.77
N LEU A 152 8.42 17.07 0.99
CA LEU A 152 8.05 15.70 0.58
C LEU A 152 8.07 15.53 -0.92
N LEU A 153 7.58 16.53 -1.65
CA LEU A 153 7.45 16.46 -3.11
C LEU A 153 8.76 16.76 -3.84
N LYS A 154 9.79 17.32 -3.17
CA LYS A 154 11.03 17.76 -3.81
C LYS A 154 11.71 16.68 -4.67
N ASP A 155 11.77 15.44 -4.15
CA ASP A 155 12.39 14.31 -4.82
C ASP A 155 11.37 13.19 -5.11
N TYR A 156 10.06 13.50 -4.96
CA TYR A 156 8.98 12.54 -5.16
C TYR A 156 8.65 12.43 -6.66
N PRO A 157 8.66 11.22 -7.23
CA PRO A 157 8.36 11.03 -8.65
C PRO A 157 6.87 11.27 -8.90
N LEU A 158 6.54 12.24 -9.76
CA LEU A 158 5.17 12.46 -10.23
C LEU A 158 4.87 11.49 -11.39
N THR A 159 4.81 10.20 -11.08
CA THR A 159 4.59 9.14 -12.07
C THR A 159 3.22 9.26 -12.71
N ALA A 160 3.14 9.26 -14.04
CA ALA A 160 1.89 9.23 -14.77
C ALA A 160 1.30 7.81 -14.72
N TYR A 161 0.22 7.62 -13.97
CA TYR A 161 -0.54 6.36 -13.95
C TYR A 161 -1.61 6.33 -15.04
N THR A 162 -2.20 7.49 -15.33
CA THR A 162 -3.22 7.67 -16.35
C THR A 162 -2.97 8.98 -17.12
N PRO A 163 -3.65 9.22 -18.25
CA PRO A 163 -3.58 10.52 -18.93
C PRO A 163 -4.07 11.71 -18.10
N LYS A 164 -4.82 11.46 -17.02
CA LYS A 164 -5.32 12.49 -16.10
C LYS A 164 -4.41 12.73 -14.88
N THR A 165 -3.38 11.93 -14.71
CA THR A 165 -2.43 12.11 -13.60
C THR A 165 -1.70 13.45 -13.73
N ILE A 166 -1.70 14.24 -12.66
CA ILE A 166 -0.92 15.49 -12.61
C ILE A 166 0.55 15.14 -12.43
N THR A 167 1.36 15.54 -13.41
CA THR A 167 2.81 15.35 -13.43
C THR A 167 3.59 16.67 -13.36
N ASP A 168 2.87 17.78 -13.30
CA ASP A 168 3.44 19.12 -13.12
C ASP A 168 3.30 19.59 -11.68
N MET A 169 4.41 20.04 -11.10
CA MET A 169 4.47 20.44 -9.68
C MET A 169 3.66 21.68 -9.38
N ASP A 170 3.67 22.67 -10.28
CA ASP A 170 2.96 23.94 -10.05
C ASP A 170 1.45 23.70 -10.11
N ILE A 171 0.98 22.89 -11.06
CA ILE A 171 -0.43 22.48 -11.16
C ILE A 171 -0.84 21.68 -9.90
N LEU A 172 0.02 20.79 -9.41
CA LEU A 172 -0.26 20.06 -8.18
C LEU A 172 -0.41 21.00 -6.98
N ILE A 173 0.51 21.96 -6.81
CA ILE A 173 0.45 22.93 -5.71
C ILE A 173 -0.83 23.77 -5.76
N GLU A 174 -1.24 24.23 -6.95
CA GLU A 174 -2.51 24.95 -7.12
C GLU A 174 -3.71 24.07 -6.72
N GLN A 175 -3.73 22.83 -7.13
CA GLN A 175 -4.77 21.87 -6.74
C GLN A 175 -4.81 21.63 -5.22
N LEU A 176 -3.64 21.51 -4.56
CA LEU A 176 -3.56 21.35 -3.11
C LEU A 176 -4.15 22.56 -2.37
N ALA A 177 -3.97 23.79 -2.89
CA ALA A 177 -4.60 24.99 -2.32
C ALA A 177 -6.12 24.93 -2.40
N ILE A 178 -6.67 24.48 -3.54
CA ILE A 178 -8.12 24.31 -3.74
C ILE A 178 -8.65 23.25 -2.75
N ILE A 179 -7.99 22.09 -2.67
CA ILE A 179 -8.36 21.00 -1.75
C ILE A 179 -8.37 21.50 -0.31
N ARG A 180 -7.38 22.28 0.10
CA ARG A 180 -7.32 22.88 1.45
C ARG A 180 -8.51 23.78 1.73
N SER A 181 -8.95 24.58 0.74
CA SER A 181 -10.06 25.51 0.92
C SER A 181 -11.42 24.80 0.97
N GLN A 182 -11.61 23.75 0.17
CA GLN A 182 -12.89 23.02 0.09
C GLN A 182 -13.03 21.87 1.11
N GLY A 183 -11.92 21.37 1.68
CA GLY A 183 -11.91 20.35 2.71
C GLY A 183 -11.87 18.90 2.22
N TYR A 184 -11.86 18.66 0.92
CA TYR A 184 -11.82 17.31 0.32
C TYR A 184 -11.08 17.30 -1.03
N ALA A 185 -10.69 16.12 -1.47
CA ALA A 185 -10.16 15.89 -2.82
C ALA A 185 -11.00 14.84 -3.55
N VAL A 186 -11.01 14.94 -4.87
CA VAL A 186 -11.63 13.96 -5.76
C VAL A 186 -10.54 13.30 -6.59
N ASP A 187 -10.66 11.99 -6.78
CA ASP A 187 -9.90 11.25 -7.77
C ASP A 187 -10.79 11.02 -9.01
N ASP A 188 -10.52 11.76 -10.06
CA ASP A 188 -11.18 11.58 -11.36
C ASP A 188 -10.27 10.78 -12.28
N GLN A 189 -10.03 9.51 -11.93
CA GLN A 189 -9.18 8.59 -12.70
C GLN A 189 -7.70 9.05 -12.81
N ALA A 190 -7.19 9.76 -11.79
CA ALA A 190 -5.80 10.21 -11.77
C ALA A 190 -4.83 9.18 -11.17
N ALA A 191 -5.34 8.22 -10.38
CA ALA A 191 -4.56 7.20 -9.67
C ALA A 191 -4.73 5.79 -10.27
N ALA A 192 -5.42 5.52 -11.30
CA ALA A 192 -5.70 4.21 -11.90
C ALA A 192 -6.79 3.41 -11.20
#